data_dbf49d06230cc19501b2ea7c731ddd11
#
_entry.id   dbf49d06230cc19501b2ea7c731ddd11
#
_cell.length_a   1.000
_cell.length_b   1.000
_cell.length_c   1.000
_cell.angle_alpha   90.00
_cell.angle_beta   90.00
_cell.angle_gamma   90.00
#
_symmetry.space_group_name_H-M   'P 1'
#
loop_
_entity.id
_entity.type
_entity.pdbx_description
1 polymer ?
#
loop_
_entity_poly.entity_id
_entity_poly.type
_entity_poly.pdbx_seq_one_letter_code
_entity_poly.pdbx_strand_id
1 'polypeptide(L)'
;MIWRSRLANQERLINTLLELIKIDSPSGEEDAIDAEVSSRLESMGLDVAHDAYRNVIANLEGVGNPFILSAHLDTVEPGRGIKPVVDEGIVRSDGSTILGGDCKAGVAIILEGLQSALEQNNGNRAIEIVFTRHEEGGLVGAHNLDFSMIAGKVGIVFDGEGPPNRIILQAPSQNVVTATITGRAAHAGLEPEKGISALLIAADILGRLPLGRIDDETTSNIGRMEGGLKRNIVPEMAFLDGEFRSRSNSKLADLEAKFHGVFHEVASRYPEAKINLDITNSYQAYDIDPESETVEIIVRALADIGLEPILKSTGGGSDANVFIEKGIAAIPVGIGVRDFHTTWETAVISEVMLGAQMCERLVVSP
;
A
#
# COMPACT_ATOMS: atom_id res chain seq x y z
N MET A 1 35.94 -2.96 20.96
CA MET A 1 35.28 -1.92 21.73
C MET A 1 33.81 -2.09 21.48
N ILE A 2 33.02 -2.64 22.43
CA ILE A 2 31.61 -2.91 22.27
C ILE A 2 30.89 -1.57 22.31
N TRP A 3 30.48 -1.07 21.15
CA TRP A 3 29.63 0.11 21.04
C TRP A 3 28.28 -0.21 21.71
N ARG A 4 28.10 0.21 22.97
CA ARG A 4 26.76 0.35 23.53
C ARG A 4 26.19 1.65 22.95
N SER A 5 25.76 1.64 21.67
CA SER A 5 24.93 2.70 21.15
C SER A 5 23.63 2.76 21.96
N ARG A 6 23.15 3.95 22.27
CA ARG A 6 21.75 4.10 22.69
C ARG A 6 20.91 3.64 21.51
N LEU A 7 20.32 2.47 21.64
CA LEU A 7 19.33 1.94 20.69
C LEU A 7 18.09 2.85 20.71
N ALA A 8 17.33 2.85 19.62
CA ALA A 8 16.04 3.52 19.52
C ALA A 8 15.21 3.40 20.81
N ASN A 9 14.49 4.45 21.17
CA ASN A 9 13.78 4.53 22.44
C ASN A 9 12.39 3.91 22.33
N GLN A 10 12.20 2.75 22.96
CA GLN A 10 10.94 2.00 22.89
C GLN A 10 9.73 2.79 23.42
N GLU A 11 9.88 3.53 24.50
CA GLU A 11 8.77 4.31 25.09
C GLU A 11 8.34 5.44 24.13
N ARG A 12 9.31 6.16 23.56
CA ARG A 12 9.02 7.21 22.56
C ARG A 12 8.39 6.63 21.31
N LEU A 13 8.91 5.51 20.77
CA LEU A 13 8.34 4.83 19.63
C LEU A 13 6.87 4.44 19.85
N ILE A 14 6.57 3.81 20.99
CA ILE A 14 5.20 3.39 21.32
C ILE A 14 4.30 4.61 21.44
N ASN A 15 4.72 5.66 22.15
CA ASN A 15 3.93 6.87 22.30
C ASN A 15 3.66 7.53 20.93
N THR A 16 4.67 7.65 20.07
CA THR A 16 4.53 8.15 18.70
C THR A 16 3.53 7.32 17.90
N LEU A 17 3.65 5.99 17.92
CA LEU A 17 2.72 5.11 17.22
C LEU A 17 1.28 5.30 17.72
N LEU A 18 1.06 5.32 19.04
CA LEU A 18 -0.27 5.51 19.63
C LEU A 18 -0.87 6.90 19.35
N GLU A 19 -0.03 7.94 19.24
CA GLU A 19 -0.47 9.29 18.87
C GLU A 19 -0.88 9.33 17.39
N LEU A 20 -0.07 8.79 16.48
CA LEU A 20 -0.38 8.72 15.05
C LEU A 20 -1.65 7.90 14.77
N ILE A 21 -1.83 6.75 15.44
CA ILE A 21 -3.02 5.90 15.29
C ILE A 21 -4.32 6.68 15.63
N LYS A 22 -4.28 7.59 16.59
CA LYS A 22 -5.45 8.38 17.00
C LYS A 22 -5.81 9.51 16.04
N ILE A 23 -4.95 9.84 15.09
CA ILE A 23 -5.24 10.82 14.05
C ILE A 23 -5.98 10.11 12.92
N ASP A 24 -7.21 10.49 12.68
CA ASP A 24 -7.97 9.98 11.54
C ASP A 24 -7.32 10.45 10.24
N SER A 25 -7.01 9.51 9.36
CA SER A 25 -6.39 9.78 8.07
C SER A 25 -6.87 8.81 6.97
N PRO A 26 -8.18 8.66 6.75
CA PRO A 26 -8.63 7.84 5.63
C PRO A 26 -8.13 8.44 4.30
N SER A 27 -7.97 7.60 3.28
CA SER A 27 -7.44 8.00 1.97
C SER A 27 -8.14 9.25 1.42
N GLY A 28 -7.35 10.30 1.14
CA GLY A 28 -7.82 11.61 0.68
C GLY A 28 -8.11 12.64 1.80
N GLU A 29 -8.00 12.25 3.09
CA GLU A 29 -8.24 13.14 4.25
C GLU A 29 -7.03 13.17 5.20
N GLU A 30 -5.80 13.19 4.68
CA GLU A 30 -4.56 13.05 5.46
C GLU A 30 -4.02 14.38 6.03
N ASP A 31 -4.72 15.49 5.91
CA ASP A 31 -4.20 16.83 6.30
C ASP A 31 -3.78 16.91 7.78
N ALA A 32 -4.46 16.19 8.67
CA ALA A 32 -4.14 16.22 10.09
C ALA A 32 -2.85 15.45 10.40
N ILE A 33 -2.66 14.27 9.81
CA ILE A 33 -1.43 13.47 10.00
C ILE A 33 -0.25 14.09 9.25
N ASP A 34 -0.47 14.70 8.06
CA ASP A 34 0.53 15.48 7.34
C ASP A 34 1.09 16.60 8.24
N ALA A 35 0.22 17.42 8.86
CA ALA A 35 0.65 18.48 9.75
C ALA A 35 1.45 17.96 10.94
N GLU A 36 1.07 16.84 11.53
CA GLU A 36 1.75 16.21 12.66
C GLU A 36 3.14 15.70 12.27
N VAL A 37 3.26 14.93 11.18
CA VAL A 37 4.56 14.39 10.76
C VAL A 37 5.50 15.49 10.29
N SER A 38 5.01 16.49 9.57
CA SER A 38 5.78 17.65 9.15
C SER A 38 6.35 18.40 10.35
N SER A 39 5.53 18.69 11.36
CA SER A 39 5.96 19.35 12.58
C SER A 39 7.05 18.57 13.35
N ARG A 40 6.94 17.22 13.39
CA ARG A 40 7.96 16.37 14.01
C ARG A 40 9.28 16.42 13.24
N LEU A 41 9.24 16.32 11.92
CA LEU A 41 10.44 16.39 11.07
C LEU A 41 11.12 17.76 11.19
N GLU A 42 10.36 18.85 11.15
CA GLU A 42 10.87 20.22 11.38
C GLU A 42 11.53 20.34 12.77
N SER A 43 10.91 19.76 13.81
CA SER A 43 11.47 19.80 15.18
C SER A 43 12.80 19.04 15.30
N MET A 44 13.06 18.07 14.43
CA MET A 44 14.32 17.35 14.27
C MET A 44 15.36 18.13 13.44
N GLY A 45 14.97 19.29 12.87
CA GLY A 45 15.85 20.15 12.07
C GLY A 45 15.90 19.78 10.58
N LEU A 46 14.94 19.01 10.08
CA LEU A 46 14.84 18.69 8.66
C LEU A 46 14.14 19.82 7.89
N ASP A 47 14.54 19.99 6.63
CA ASP A 47 13.85 20.85 5.68
C ASP A 47 12.67 20.09 5.08
N VAL A 48 11.45 20.54 5.38
CA VAL A 48 10.19 19.89 4.98
C VAL A 48 9.52 20.66 3.85
N ALA A 49 9.19 19.97 2.77
CA ALA A 49 8.49 20.50 1.62
C ALA A 49 7.30 19.60 1.24
N HIS A 50 6.40 20.13 0.44
CA HIS A 50 5.28 19.38 -0.13
C HIS A 50 5.28 19.54 -1.64
N ASP A 51 4.98 18.48 -2.35
CA ASP A 51 4.69 18.56 -3.78
C ASP A 51 3.25 19.06 -4.06
N ALA A 52 2.86 19.11 -5.33
CA ALA A 52 1.53 19.59 -5.71
C ALA A 52 0.40 18.69 -5.23
N TYR A 53 0.66 17.40 -5.01
CA TYR A 53 -0.31 16.45 -4.44
C TYR A 53 -0.31 16.45 -2.91
N ARG A 54 0.60 17.23 -2.29
CA ARG A 54 0.81 17.31 -0.85
C ARG A 54 1.46 16.07 -0.23
N ASN A 55 2.21 15.28 -1.00
CA ASN A 55 3.13 14.34 -0.40
C ASN A 55 4.17 15.12 0.42
N VAL A 56 4.56 14.58 1.58
CA VAL A 56 5.57 15.20 2.44
C VAL A 56 6.96 14.75 1.99
N ILE A 57 7.83 15.69 1.70
CA ILE A 57 9.23 15.43 1.31
C ILE A 57 10.12 16.15 2.30
N ALA A 58 11.02 15.43 2.99
CA ALA A 58 11.92 16.05 3.94
C ALA A 58 13.35 15.57 3.73
N ASN A 59 14.30 16.49 3.91
CA ASN A 59 15.70 16.24 3.66
C ASN A 59 16.54 16.38 4.94
N LEU A 60 17.39 15.37 5.18
CA LEU A 60 18.44 15.42 6.17
C LEU A 60 19.79 15.45 5.45
N GLU A 61 20.51 16.55 5.57
CA GLU A 61 21.86 16.65 5.02
C GLU A 61 22.79 15.61 5.64
N GLY A 62 23.69 15.06 4.83
CA GLY A 62 24.61 14.02 5.27
C GLY A 62 25.63 13.64 4.20
N VAL A 63 26.31 12.52 4.41
CA VAL A 63 27.36 12.03 3.51
C VAL A 63 26.75 11.15 2.41
N GLY A 64 27.23 11.30 1.18
CA GLY A 64 26.90 10.47 0.04
C GLY A 64 25.61 10.86 -0.68
N ASN A 65 25.13 9.98 -1.54
CA ASN A 65 23.84 10.15 -2.21
C ASN A 65 22.71 9.90 -1.22
N PRO A 66 21.60 10.64 -1.32
CA PRO A 66 20.46 10.43 -0.42
C PRO A 66 19.92 9.01 -0.50
N PHE A 67 19.60 8.44 0.66
CA PHE A 67 18.88 7.19 0.81
C PHE A 67 17.42 7.49 1.19
N ILE A 68 16.47 6.92 0.46
CA ILE A 68 15.05 7.21 0.66
C ILE A 68 14.48 6.32 1.78
N LEU A 69 13.73 6.95 2.69
CA LEU A 69 12.87 6.30 3.68
C LEU A 69 11.43 6.71 3.39
N SER A 70 10.57 5.75 3.09
CA SER A 70 9.19 6.03 2.70
C SER A 70 8.18 5.20 3.49
N ALA A 71 7.00 5.77 3.71
CA ALA A 71 5.78 5.15 4.22
C ALA A 71 4.58 5.97 3.75
N HIS A 72 3.37 5.39 3.74
CA HIS A 72 2.17 6.16 3.46
C HIS A 72 1.49 6.69 4.73
N LEU A 73 0.65 7.72 4.58
CA LEU A 73 -0.02 8.42 5.68
C LEU A 73 -1.48 8.00 5.85
N ASP A 74 -2.10 7.53 4.78
CA ASP A 74 -3.52 7.18 4.79
C ASP A 74 -3.78 5.78 5.36
N THR A 75 -5.03 5.52 5.64
CA THR A 75 -5.55 4.24 6.12
C THR A 75 -6.85 3.89 5.43
N VAL A 76 -7.15 2.59 5.33
CA VAL A 76 -8.46 2.11 4.86
C VAL A 76 -9.57 2.37 5.89
N GLU A 77 -10.82 2.26 5.46
CA GLU A 77 -11.98 2.24 6.38
C GLU A 77 -12.28 0.79 6.84
N PRO A 78 -12.85 0.61 8.07
CA PRO A 78 -13.21 1.60 9.07
C PRO A 78 -11.99 2.04 9.92
N GLY A 79 -11.44 3.21 9.63
CA GLY A 79 -10.21 3.75 10.22
C GLY A 79 -10.39 5.06 11.01
N ARG A 80 -11.62 5.36 11.50
CA ARG A 80 -11.90 6.60 12.22
C ARG A 80 -12.18 6.38 13.70
N GLY A 81 -11.70 7.30 14.53
CA GLY A 81 -11.89 7.25 15.98
C GLY A 81 -11.25 6.03 16.61
N ILE A 82 -10.12 5.58 16.08
CA ILE A 82 -9.41 4.38 16.53
C ILE A 82 -9.03 4.51 18.00
N LYS A 83 -9.34 3.46 18.78
CA LYS A 83 -8.99 3.35 20.19
C LYS A 83 -7.93 2.26 20.38
N PRO A 84 -6.64 2.64 20.36
CA PRO A 84 -5.57 1.67 20.51
C PRO A 84 -5.54 1.10 21.94
N VAL A 85 -5.34 -0.21 22.02
CA VAL A 85 -5.17 -0.99 23.24
C VAL A 85 -3.80 -1.66 23.19
N VAL A 86 -3.00 -1.49 24.23
CA VAL A 86 -1.71 -2.17 24.39
C VAL A 86 -1.88 -3.32 25.39
N ASP A 87 -1.58 -4.52 24.95
CA ASP A 87 -1.73 -5.73 25.74
C ASP A 87 -0.62 -6.73 25.41
N GLU A 88 0.11 -7.21 26.40
CA GLU A 88 1.19 -8.20 26.27
C GLU A 88 2.20 -7.95 25.12
N GLY A 89 2.55 -6.68 24.88
CA GLY A 89 3.50 -6.31 23.83
C GLY A 89 2.90 -6.21 22.42
N ILE A 90 1.58 -6.24 22.32
CA ILE A 90 0.81 -6.08 21.09
C ILE A 90 -0.05 -4.81 21.19
N VAL A 91 -0.09 -4.02 20.10
CA VAL A 91 -1.05 -2.94 19.92
C VAL A 91 -2.14 -3.43 18.98
N ARG A 92 -3.40 -3.22 19.36
CA ARG A 92 -4.60 -3.53 18.57
C ARG A 92 -5.65 -2.44 18.74
N SER A 93 -6.67 -2.42 17.91
CA SER A 93 -7.86 -1.59 18.15
C SER A 93 -8.77 -2.22 19.20
N ASP A 94 -9.85 -1.53 19.58
CA ASP A 94 -10.92 -2.11 20.44
C ASP A 94 -11.79 -3.15 19.69
N GLY A 95 -11.50 -3.42 18.42
CA GLY A 95 -12.20 -4.36 17.55
C GLY A 95 -13.32 -3.72 16.72
N SER A 96 -13.63 -2.46 16.92
CA SER A 96 -14.64 -1.73 16.13
C SER A 96 -14.09 -1.14 14.83
N THR A 97 -12.77 -0.97 14.75
CA THR A 97 -12.05 -0.39 13.61
C THR A 97 -10.83 -1.24 13.28
N ILE A 98 -10.15 -0.94 12.16
CA ILE A 98 -8.76 -1.35 11.95
C ILE A 98 -7.88 -0.72 13.04
N LEU A 99 -6.62 -1.15 13.15
CA LEU A 99 -5.62 -0.47 13.97
C LEU A 99 -5.04 0.77 13.28
N GLY A 100 -4.90 0.73 11.95
CA GLY A 100 -4.18 1.74 11.17
C GLY A 100 -2.66 1.67 11.40
N GLY A 101 -2.16 0.51 11.77
CA GLY A 101 -0.73 0.21 11.85
C GLY A 101 -0.09 0.24 10.46
N ASP A 102 -0.86 -0.17 9.47
CA ASP A 102 -0.63 0.04 8.06
C ASP A 102 -1.08 1.46 7.66
N CYS A 103 -0.21 2.46 7.39
CA CYS A 103 1.25 2.37 7.51
C CYS A 103 1.83 3.26 8.64
N LYS A 104 1.02 3.63 9.65
CA LYS A 104 1.47 4.50 10.77
C LYS A 104 2.60 3.88 11.59
N ALA A 105 2.74 2.54 11.59
CA ALA A 105 3.89 1.88 12.19
C ALA A 105 5.18 2.17 11.37
N GLY A 106 5.11 2.17 10.04
CA GLY A 106 6.20 2.58 9.16
C GLY A 106 6.62 4.03 9.41
N VAL A 107 5.65 4.95 9.51
CA VAL A 107 5.90 6.35 9.86
C VAL A 107 6.58 6.46 11.24
N ALA A 108 6.08 5.76 12.26
CA ALA A 108 6.67 5.78 13.60
C ALA A 108 8.10 5.20 13.63
N ILE A 109 8.36 4.15 12.87
CA ILE A 109 9.70 3.55 12.66
C ILE A 109 10.67 4.59 12.10
N ILE A 110 10.28 5.32 11.05
CA ILE A 110 11.12 6.34 10.41
C ILE A 110 11.41 7.48 11.40
N LEU A 111 10.38 8.01 12.06
CA LEU A 111 10.53 9.12 13.00
C LEU A 111 11.44 8.74 14.18
N GLU A 112 11.27 7.56 14.77
CA GLU A 112 12.11 7.11 15.89
C GLU A 112 13.54 6.81 15.43
N GLY A 113 13.72 6.15 14.30
CA GLY A 113 15.04 5.85 13.74
C GLY A 113 15.86 7.10 13.45
N LEU A 114 15.23 8.11 12.86
CA LEU A 114 15.83 9.44 12.63
C LEU A 114 16.22 10.12 13.93
N GLN A 115 15.27 10.27 14.86
CA GLN A 115 15.50 10.93 16.14
C GLN A 115 16.65 10.27 16.92
N SER A 116 16.66 8.95 16.96
CA SER A 116 17.70 8.16 17.65
C SER A 116 19.07 8.33 17.00
N ALA A 117 19.13 8.34 15.66
CA ALA A 117 20.37 8.58 14.92
C ALA A 117 20.93 9.98 15.18
N LEU A 118 20.08 11.02 15.14
CA LEU A 118 20.47 12.41 15.39
C LEU A 118 20.98 12.62 16.83
N GLU A 119 20.36 11.96 17.81
CA GLU A 119 20.79 12.01 19.22
C GLU A 119 22.20 11.44 19.44
N GLN A 120 22.67 10.53 18.58
CA GLN A 120 24.03 9.97 18.67
C GLN A 120 25.11 10.94 18.22
N ASN A 121 24.77 11.90 17.37
CA ASN A 121 25.68 12.93 16.84
C ASN A 121 27.01 12.38 16.25
N ASN A 122 26.94 11.22 15.61
CA ASN A 122 28.09 10.50 15.03
C ASN A 122 28.27 10.75 13.52
N GLY A 123 27.55 11.72 12.96
CA GLY A 123 27.39 11.89 11.51
C GLY A 123 26.30 10.94 10.96
N ASN A 124 25.81 11.28 9.80
CA ASN A 124 24.74 10.53 9.14
C ASN A 124 24.93 10.51 7.62
N ARG A 125 24.29 9.54 6.99
CA ARG A 125 24.05 9.51 5.54
C ARG A 125 23.08 10.65 5.17
N ALA A 126 23.18 11.16 3.94
CA ALA A 126 22.11 11.98 3.39
C ALA A 126 20.82 11.13 3.28
N ILE A 127 19.71 11.65 3.81
CA ILE A 127 18.41 10.95 3.83
C ILE A 127 17.35 11.83 3.17
N GLU A 128 16.51 11.21 2.36
CA GLU A 128 15.26 11.78 1.88
C GLU A 128 14.10 10.99 2.48
N ILE A 129 13.18 11.67 3.16
CA ILE A 129 11.94 11.09 3.66
C ILE A 129 10.85 11.41 2.66
N VAL A 130 10.06 10.42 2.28
CA VAL A 130 8.89 10.59 1.42
C VAL A 130 7.70 9.95 2.12
N PHE A 131 6.80 10.77 2.65
CA PHE A 131 5.51 10.27 3.13
C PHE A 131 4.44 10.57 2.08
N THR A 132 3.86 9.52 1.53
CA THR A 132 2.85 9.59 0.49
C THR A 132 1.45 9.66 1.08
N ARG A 133 0.53 10.20 0.29
CA ARG A 133 -0.90 10.26 0.59
C ARG A 133 -1.64 9.29 -0.33
N HIS A 134 -2.81 8.81 0.09
CA HIS A 134 -3.76 8.07 -0.75
C HIS A 134 -3.12 6.85 -1.45
N GLU A 135 -2.30 6.11 -0.71
CA GLU A 135 -1.69 4.86 -1.18
C GLU A 135 -2.76 3.79 -1.39
N GLU A 136 -3.63 3.61 -0.39
CA GLU A 136 -4.69 2.60 -0.29
C GLU A 136 -5.78 2.74 -1.37
N GLY A 137 -5.84 3.91 -1.99
CA GLY A 137 -6.73 4.18 -3.13
C GLY A 137 -6.11 3.83 -4.50
N GLY A 138 -4.99 3.12 -4.53
CA GLY A 138 -4.30 2.72 -5.76
C GLY A 138 -3.03 3.50 -6.05
N LEU A 139 -2.20 3.73 -5.04
CA LEU A 139 -0.88 4.39 -5.11
C LEU A 139 -0.96 5.84 -5.65
N VAL A 140 -2.10 6.53 -5.40
CA VAL A 140 -2.38 7.82 -6.05
C VAL A 140 -1.34 8.85 -5.68
N GLY A 141 -0.88 8.90 -4.42
CA GLY A 141 0.16 9.80 -3.97
C GLY A 141 1.48 9.56 -4.68
N ALA A 142 1.93 8.31 -4.77
CA ALA A 142 3.15 7.96 -5.48
C ALA A 142 3.08 8.26 -6.98
N HIS A 143 1.93 8.02 -7.63
CA HIS A 143 1.73 8.38 -9.04
C HIS A 143 1.78 9.88 -9.29
N ASN A 144 1.39 10.70 -8.32
CA ASN A 144 1.42 12.17 -8.39
C ASN A 144 2.64 12.80 -7.73
N LEU A 145 3.58 12.00 -7.20
CA LEU A 145 4.81 12.48 -6.59
C LEU A 145 5.66 13.26 -7.62
N ASP A 146 6.10 14.46 -7.24
CA ASP A 146 7.06 15.22 -8.04
C ASP A 146 8.47 14.62 -7.88
N PHE A 147 8.81 13.68 -8.74
CA PHE A 147 10.12 13.02 -8.75
C PHE A 147 11.31 13.97 -9.05
N SER A 148 11.04 15.21 -9.46
CA SER A 148 12.11 16.21 -9.62
C SER A 148 12.60 16.74 -8.25
N MET A 149 11.83 16.55 -7.20
CA MET A 149 12.19 16.88 -5.82
C MET A 149 12.99 15.75 -5.14
N ILE A 150 13.16 14.59 -5.79
CA ILE A 150 13.81 13.40 -5.24
C ILE A 150 15.15 13.18 -5.94
N ALA A 151 16.24 13.21 -5.19
CA ALA A 151 17.59 12.95 -5.70
C ALA A 151 18.03 11.50 -5.49
N GLY A 152 17.55 10.85 -4.43
CA GLY A 152 17.87 9.47 -4.08
C GLY A 152 17.44 8.47 -5.16
N LYS A 153 18.23 7.40 -5.32
CA LYS A 153 17.96 6.32 -6.29
C LYS A 153 17.81 4.95 -5.64
N VAL A 154 18.08 4.88 -4.35
CA VAL A 154 17.96 3.68 -3.54
C VAL A 154 17.23 4.01 -2.24
N GLY A 155 16.47 3.08 -1.71
CA GLY A 155 15.70 3.35 -0.50
C GLY A 155 14.90 2.16 0.01
N ILE A 156 14.09 2.44 1.01
CA ILE A 156 13.23 1.47 1.67
C ILE A 156 11.82 2.05 1.81
N VAL A 157 10.82 1.19 1.62
CA VAL A 157 9.42 1.51 1.90
C VAL A 157 9.01 0.70 3.14
N PHE A 158 8.72 1.37 4.24
CA PHE A 158 8.25 0.74 5.47
C PHE A 158 6.75 0.50 5.38
N ASP A 159 6.37 -0.57 4.66
CA ASP A 159 4.99 -0.86 4.29
C ASP A 159 4.73 -2.38 4.10
N GLY A 160 5.58 -3.23 4.60
CA GLY A 160 5.43 -4.68 4.50
C GLY A 160 4.78 -5.29 5.73
N GLU A 161 3.96 -6.32 5.53
CA GLU A 161 3.42 -7.13 6.62
C GLU A 161 4.53 -7.96 7.31
N GLY A 162 4.47 -8.05 8.64
CA GLY A 162 5.36 -8.89 9.46
C GLY A 162 6.66 -8.18 9.89
N PRO A 163 7.67 -8.95 10.34
CA PRO A 163 8.86 -8.40 10.96
C PRO A 163 9.77 -7.66 9.98
N PRO A 164 10.60 -6.69 10.43
CA PRO A 164 11.39 -5.81 9.56
C PRO A 164 12.47 -6.51 8.73
N ASN A 165 12.85 -7.74 9.09
CA ASN A 165 13.76 -8.54 8.28
C ASN A 165 13.09 -9.24 7.09
N ARG A 166 11.79 -9.06 6.91
CA ARG A 166 11.07 -9.52 5.71
C ARG A 166 11.24 -8.49 4.61
N ILE A 167 12.03 -8.82 3.60
CA ILE A 167 12.36 -7.98 2.45
C ILE A 167 11.54 -8.45 1.26
N ILE A 168 10.77 -7.57 0.63
CA ILE A 168 9.87 -7.89 -0.48
C ILE A 168 10.59 -7.59 -1.81
N LEU A 169 11.07 -8.62 -2.48
CA LEU A 169 11.81 -8.48 -3.74
C LEU A 169 10.93 -8.54 -4.98
N GLN A 170 9.71 -9.09 -4.86
CA GLN A 170 8.80 -9.25 -6.00
C GLN A 170 7.39 -8.83 -5.60
N ALA A 171 6.77 -7.98 -6.41
CA ALA A 171 5.36 -7.61 -6.31
C ALA A 171 4.65 -7.72 -7.67
N PRO A 172 3.32 -7.89 -7.71
CA PRO A 172 2.58 -8.02 -8.96
C PRO A 172 2.38 -6.69 -9.69
N SER A 173 2.05 -6.77 -10.97
CA SER A 173 1.24 -5.77 -11.66
C SER A 173 -0.22 -5.92 -11.24
N GLN A 174 -0.97 -4.82 -11.28
CA GLN A 174 -2.42 -4.80 -11.09
C GLN A 174 -3.12 -4.15 -12.28
N ASN A 175 -4.16 -4.82 -12.77
CA ASN A 175 -5.14 -4.23 -13.67
C ASN A 175 -6.46 -4.06 -12.93
N VAL A 176 -7.01 -2.86 -12.97
CA VAL A 176 -8.35 -2.52 -12.48
C VAL A 176 -9.35 -2.77 -13.59
N VAL A 177 -10.48 -3.38 -13.25
CA VAL A 177 -11.55 -3.75 -14.17
C VAL A 177 -12.82 -3.05 -13.77
N THR A 178 -13.37 -2.22 -14.65
CA THR A 178 -14.72 -1.67 -14.47
C THR A 178 -15.59 -2.04 -15.65
N ALA A 179 -16.86 -2.36 -15.38
CA ALA A 179 -17.80 -2.61 -16.45
C ALA A 179 -19.17 -2.01 -16.15
N THR A 180 -19.77 -1.41 -17.18
CA THR A 180 -21.16 -0.92 -17.14
C THR A 180 -21.99 -1.69 -18.14
N ILE A 181 -23.09 -2.28 -17.65
CA ILE A 181 -24.05 -3.02 -18.45
C ILE A 181 -25.36 -2.22 -18.51
N THR A 182 -25.80 -1.89 -19.71
CA THR A 182 -27.07 -1.19 -19.94
C THR A 182 -28.01 -2.08 -20.74
N GLY A 183 -29.10 -2.47 -20.11
CA GLY A 183 -30.21 -3.20 -20.72
C GLY A 183 -31.40 -2.30 -21.00
N ARG A 184 -32.61 -2.78 -20.63
CA ARG A 184 -33.85 -2.03 -20.82
C ARG A 184 -34.84 -2.34 -19.69
N ALA A 185 -35.35 -1.28 -19.04
CA ALA A 185 -36.37 -1.41 -18.01
C ALA A 185 -37.71 -1.89 -18.58
N ALA A 186 -38.46 -2.66 -17.81
CA ALA A 186 -39.83 -3.02 -18.06
C ALA A 186 -40.55 -3.34 -16.75
N HIS A 187 -41.88 -3.36 -16.75
CA HIS A 187 -42.65 -3.81 -15.58
C HIS A 187 -42.53 -5.32 -15.41
N ALA A 188 -41.88 -5.76 -14.33
CA ALA A 188 -41.50 -7.16 -14.12
C ALA A 188 -42.69 -8.16 -14.08
N GLY A 189 -43.90 -7.69 -13.75
CA GLY A 189 -45.08 -8.53 -13.67
C GLY A 189 -46.06 -8.38 -14.84
N LEU A 190 -45.91 -7.34 -15.68
CA LEU A 190 -46.85 -7.10 -16.82
C LEU A 190 -46.21 -7.43 -18.15
N GLU A 191 -45.01 -6.99 -18.41
CA GLU A 191 -44.34 -7.09 -19.72
C GLU A 191 -42.83 -7.35 -19.55
N PRO A 192 -42.42 -8.37 -18.75
CA PRO A 192 -40.99 -8.64 -18.51
C PRO A 192 -40.23 -8.95 -19.80
N GLU A 193 -40.89 -9.50 -20.85
CA GLU A 193 -40.31 -9.79 -22.14
C GLU A 193 -39.87 -8.56 -22.94
N LYS A 194 -40.36 -7.35 -22.57
CA LYS A 194 -39.91 -6.08 -23.14
C LYS A 194 -38.63 -5.55 -22.48
N GLY A 195 -38.28 -6.15 -21.33
CA GLY A 195 -37.08 -5.74 -20.57
C GLY A 195 -35.86 -6.54 -20.99
N ILE A 196 -34.68 -5.97 -20.68
CA ILE A 196 -33.39 -6.64 -20.80
C ILE A 196 -32.69 -6.41 -19.46
N SER A 197 -32.55 -7.49 -18.67
CA SER A 197 -32.00 -7.40 -17.32
C SER A 197 -30.48 -7.29 -17.32
N ALA A 198 -29.97 -6.12 -16.97
CA ALA A 198 -28.53 -5.89 -16.80
C ALA A 198 -27.93 -6.76 -15.69
N LEU A 199 -28.68 -7.07 -14.62
CA LEU A 199 -28.21 -7.96 -13.55
C LEU A 199 -28.05 -9.41 -14.01
N LEU A 200 -28.93 -9.93 -14.89
CA LEU A 200 -28.76 -11.26 -15.45
C LEU A 200 -27.54 -11.33 -16.37
N ILE A 201 -27.30 -10.29 -17.15
CA ILE A 201 -26.10 -10.18 -18.00
C ILE A 201 -24.83 -10.13 -17.13
N ALA A 202 -24.82 -9.32 -16.08
CA ALA A 202 -23.71 -9.27 -15.13
C ALA A 202 -23.45 -10.64 -14.48
N ALA A 203 -24.49 -11.35 -14.07
CA ALA A 203 -24.36 -12.71 -13.52
C ALA A 203 -23.79 -13.71 -14.53
N ASP A 204 -24.19 -13.63 -15.83
CA ASP A 204 -23.64 -14.50 -16.91
C ASP A 204 -22.13 -14.19 -17.11
N ILE A 205 -21.71 -12.91 -17.05
CA ILE A 205 -20.31 -12.52 -17.09
C ILE A 205 -19.56 -13.12 -15.88
N LEU A 206 -20.03 -12.87 -14.66
CA LEU A 206 -19.36 -13.33 -13.43
C LEU A 206 -19.23 -14.87 -13.39
N GLY A 207 -20.23 -15.60 -13.85
CA GLY A 207 -20.22 -17.06 -13.90
C GLY A 207 -19.19 -17.67 -14.87
N ARG A 208 -18.55 -16.84 -15.72
CA ARG A 208 -17.56 -17.26 -16.73
C ARG A 208 -16.17 -16.71 -16.49
N LEU A 209 -16.06 -15.61 -15.72
CA LEU A 209 -14.76 -15.03 -15.39
C LEU A 209 -13.94 -15.99 -14.50
N PRO A 210 -12.64 -16.14 -14.75
CA PRO A 210 -11.74 -16.88 -13.88
C PRO A 210 -11.46 -16.03 -12.64
N LEU A 211 -12.22 -16.20 -11.56
CA LEU A 211 -12.10 -15.45 -10.32
C LEU A 211 -11.40 -16.25 -9.23
N GLY A 212 -10.82 -15.55 -8.26
CA GLY A 212 -10.09 -16.10 -7.13
C GLY A 212 -8.61 -16.28 -7.42
N ARG A 213 -7.99 -17.27 -6.78
CA ARG A 213 -6.59 -17.64 -7.03
C ARG A 213 -6.48 -18.49 -8.28
N ILE A 214 -5.84 -17.94 -9.30
CA ILE A 214 -5.64 -18.59 -10.60
C ILE A 214 -4.45 -19.56 -10.53
N ASP A 215 -3.33 -19.07 -9.97
CA ASP A 215 -2.11 -19.85 -9.68
C ASP A 215 -1.32 -19.19 -8.53
N ASP A 216 -0.08 -19.65 -8.29
CA ASP A 216 0.75 -19.19 -7.16
C ASP A 216 1.11 -17.68 -7.20
N GLU A 217 0.99 -17.04 -8.36
CA GLU A 217 1.37 -15.64 -8.56
C GLU A 217 0.27 -14.77 -9.19
N THR A 218 -0.90 -15.38 -9.52
CA THR A 218 -1.97 -14.71 -10.24
C THR A 218 -3.28 -14.81 -9.48
N THR A 219 -3.95 -13.68 -9.28
CA THR A 219 -5.27 -13.58 -8.65
C THR A 219 -6.19 -12.70 -9.46
N SER A 220 -7.50 -12.86 -9.27
CA SER A 220 -8.54 -12.06 -9.91
C SER A 220 -9.75 -11.97 -9.00
N ASN A 221 -10.39 -10.82 -8.97
CA ASN A 221 -11.56 -10.58 -8.14
C ASN A 221 -12.51 -9.57 -8.80
N ILE A 222 -13.81 -9.77 -8.63
CA ILE A 222 -14.82 -8.72 -8.79
C ILE A 222 -15.36 -8.45 -7.38
N GLY A 223 -14.91 -7.38 -6.80
CA GLY A 223 -15.20 -7.04 -5.40
C GLY A 223 -16.53 -6.33 -5.20
N ARG A 224 -17.08 -5.71 -6.27
CA ARG A 224 -18.32 -4.95 -6.20
C ARG A 224 -19.19 -5.22 -7.41
N MET A 225 -20.47 -5.46 -7.14
CA MET A 225 -21.53 -5.52 -8.14
C MET A 225 -22.73 -4.70 -7.65
N GLU A 226 -23.19 -3.77 -8.46
CA GLU A 226 -24.35 -2.94 -8.16
C GLU A 226 -25.34 -2.97 -9.30
N GLY A 227 -26.63 -2.80 -9.02
CA GLY A 227 -27.64 -2.68 -10.06
C GLY A 227 -29.09 -2.80 -9.57
N GLY A 228 -30.00 -2.41 -10.47
CA GLY A 228 -31.43 -2.42 -10.20
C GLY A 228 -31.89 -1.27 -9.29
N LEU A 229 -33.18 -0.91 -9.42
CA LEU A 229 -33.79 0.18 -8.64
C LEU A 229 -34.86 -0.33 -7.68
N LYS A 230 -35.76 -1.22 -8.18
CA LYS A 230 -36.90 -1.74 -7.42
C LYS A 230 -37.23 -3.15 -7.85
N ARG A 231 -37.80 -3.96 -6.92
CA ARG A 231 -38.15 -5.37 -7.15
C ARG A 231 -39.15 -5.62 -8.29
N ASN A 232 -39.95 -4.63 -8.69
CA ASN A 232 -40.97 -4.77 -9.73
C ASN A 232 -40.57 -4.14 -11.07
N ILE A 233 -39.28 -3.79 -11.24
CA ILE A 233 -38.71 -3.27 -12.48
C ILE A 233 -37.61 -4.23 -12.96
N VAL A 234 -37.61 -4.60 -14.23
CA VAL A 234 -36.48 -5.28 -14.86
C VAL A 234 -35.27 -4.35 -14.79
N PRO A 235 -34.13 -4.76 -14.19
CA PRO A 235 -32.97 -3.89 -14.00
C PRO A 235 -32.33 -3.48 -15.32
N GLU A 236 -32.29 -2.18 -15.62
CA GLU A 236 -31.67 -1.67 -16.85
C GLU A 236 -30.18 -1.33 -16.69
N MET A 237 -29.67 -1.23 -15.46
CA MET A 237 -28.29 -0.89 -15.19
C MET A 237 -27.67 -1.90 -14.23
N ALA A 238 -26.41 -2.27 -14.52
CA ALA A 238 -25.52 -2.95 -13.59
C ALA A 238 -24.11 -2.41 -13.77
N PHE A 239 -23.34 -2.43 -12.66
CA PHE A 239 -21.96 -2.04 -12.60
C PHE A 239 -21.14 -3.15 -11.94
N LEU A 240 -19.96 -3.43 -12.48
CA LEU A 240 -18.97 -4.35 -11.91
C LEU A 240 -17.68 -3.59 -11.71
N ASP A 241 -17.02 -3.86 -10.57
CA ASP A 241 -15.73 -3.28 -10.21
C ASP A 241 -14.84 -4.37 -9.59
N GLY A 242 -13.62 -4.47 -10.08
CA GLY A 242 -12.71 -5.52 -9.69
C GLY A 242 -11.28 -5.30 -10.15
N GLU A 243 -10.48 -6.33 -9.98
CA GLU A 243 -9.06 -6.30 -10.31
C GLU A 243 -8.53 -7.67 -10.68
N PHE A 244 -7.40 -7.71 -11.32
CA PHE A 244 -6.57 -8.91 -11.40
C PHE A 244 -5.09 -8.54 -11.30
N ARG A 245 -4.32 -9.42 -10.67
CA ARG A 245 -2.91 -9.21 -10.37
C ARG A 245 -2.08 -10.40 -10.80
N SER A 246 -0.85 -10.15 -11.27
CA SER A 246 0.14 -11.19 -11.50
C SER A 246 1.57 -10.66 -11.37
N ARG A 247 2.49 -11.48 -10.83
CA ARG A 247 3.93 -11.18 -10.89
C ARG A 247 4.51 -11.47 -12.28
N SER A 248 3.75 -12.13 -13.16
CA SER A 248 4.14 -12.38 -14.55
C SER A 248 3.32 -11.50 -15.50
N ASN A 249 3.97 -10.60 -16.22
CA ASN A 249 3.32 -9.73 -17.21
C ASN A 249 2.65 -10.53 -18.35
N SER A 250 3.21 -11.69 -18.74
CA SER A 250 2.59 -12.54 -19.74
C SER A 250 1.27 -13.17 -19.25
N LYS A 251 1.25 -13.65 -18.00
CA LYS A 251 0.01 -14.18 -17.38
C LYS A 251 -1.04 -13.09 -17.16
N LEU A 252 -0.61 -11.88 -16.82
CA LEU A 252 -1.50 -10.73 -16.70
C LEU A 252 -2.19 -10.44 -18.04
N ALA A 253 -1.42 -10.39 -19.14
CA ALA A 253 -1.94 -10.17 -20.48
C ALA A 253 -2.87 -11.31 -20.93
N ASP A 254 -2.53 -12.57 -20.64
CA ASP A 254 -3.38 -13.73 -20.93
C ASP A 254 -4.71 -13.66 -20.17
N LEU A 255 -4.67 -13.17 -18.92
CA LEU A 255 -5.87 -13.01 -18.10
C LEU A 255 -6.76 -11.87 -18.62
N GLU A 256 -6.16 -10.75 -19.01
CA GLU A 256 -6.84 -9.63 -19.66
C GLU A 256 -7.54 -10.09 -20.94
N ALA A 257 -6.86 -10.86 -21.79
CA ALA A 257 -7.47 -11.43 -23.00
C ALA A 257 -8.66 -12.35 -22.70
N LYS A 258 -8.60 -13.12 -21.60
CA LYS A 258 -9.74 -13.94 -21.15
C LYS A 258 -10.93 -13.08 -20.71
N PHE A 259 -10.68 -11.99 -19.97
CA PHE A 259 -11.74 -11.05 -19.59
C PHE A 259 -12.41 -10.47 -20.83
N HIS A 260 -11.66 -9.94 -21.78
CA HIS A 260 -12.20 -9.45 -23.05
C HIS A 260 -13.00 -10.52 -23.80
N GLY A 261 -12.50 -11.77 -23.83
CA GLY A 261 -13.18 -12.90 -24.47
C GLY A 261 -14.54 -13.20 -23.84
N VAL A 262 -14.62 -13.25 -22.51
CA VAL A 262 -15.88 -13.49 -21.79
C VAL A 262 -16.88 -12.38 -22.04
N PHE A 263 -16.46 -11.12 -21.94
CA PHE A 263 -17.33 -9.97 -22.19
C PHE A 263 -17.85 -9.95 -23.63
N HIS A 264 -17.01 -10.26 -24.60
CA HIS A 264 -17.39 -10.35 -26.01
C HIS A 264 -18.39 -11.51 -26.25
N GLU A 265 -18.13 -12.69 -25.67
CA GLU A 265 -19.03 -13.84 -25.78
C GLU A 265 -20.42 -13.53 -25.21
N VAL A 266 -20.46 -12.92 -24.01
CA VAL A 266 -21.75 -12.55 -23.38
C VAL A 266 -22.43 -11.44 -24.19
N ALA A 267 -21.72 -10.42 -24.66
CA ALA A 267 -22.31 -9.37 -25.50
C ALA A 267 -23.00 -9.95 -26.76
N SER A 268 -22.44 -11.00 -27.38
CA SER A 268 -23.01 -11.63 -28.53
C SER A 268 -24.37 -12.33 -28.27
N ARG A 269 -24.65 -12.70 -27.01
CA ARG A 269 -25.91 -13.32 -26.58
C ARG A 269 -27.01 -12.29 -26.28
N TYR A 270 -26.57 -11.04 -25.97
CA TYR A 270 -27.48 -9.96 -25.62
C TYR A 270 -27.27 -8.74 -26.56
N PRO A 271 -27.57 -8.89 -27.86
CA PRO A 271 -27.24 -7.90 -28.89
C PRO A 271 -27.96 -6.55 -28.72
N GLU A 272 -29.03 -6.48 -27.93
CA GLU A 272 -29.76 -5.26 -27.63
C GLU A 272 -29.23 -4.56 -26.35
N ALA A 273 -28.36 -5.20 -25.58
CA ALA A 273 -27.72 -4.59 -24.42
C ALA A 273 -26.43 -3.89 -24.84
N LYS A 274 -26.04 -2.85 -24.10
CA LYS A 274 -24.73 -2.22 -24.23
C LYS A 274 -23.85 -2.65 -23.06
N ILE A 275 -22.69 -3.22 -23.36
CA ILE A 275 -21.71 -3.66 -22.37
C ILE A 275 -20.44 -2.89 -22.66
N ASN A 276 -20.01 -2.07 -21.72
CA ASN A 276 -18.74 -1.36 -21.75
C ASN A 276 -17.83 -2.01 -20.72
N LEU A 277 -16.66 -2.44 -21.15
CA LEU A 277 -15.57 -2.92 -20.31
C LEU A 277 -14.41 -1.94 -20.40
N ASP A 278 -13.87 -1.54 -19.29
CA ASP A 278 -12.64 -0.76 -19.17
C ASP A 278 -11.66 -1.53 -18.29
N ILE A 279 -10.44 -1.71 -18.79
CA ILE A 279 -9.34 -2.35 -18.07
C ILE A 279 -8.15 -1.41 -18.13
N THR A 280 -7.68 -0.97 -16.97
CA THR A 280 -6.54 -0.05 -16.86
C THR A 280 -5.47 -0.65 -15.96
N ASN A 281 -4.21 -0.56 -16.37
CA ASN A 281 -3.10 -0.94 -15.51
C ASN A 281 -2.90 0.13 -14.43
N SER A 282 -2.93 -0.28 -13.16
CA SER A 282 -2.71 0.61 -12.02
C SER A 282 -1.22 0.78 -11.73
N TYR A 283 -0.46 -0.32 -11.70
CA TYR A 283 0.98 -0.32 -11.51
C TYR A 283 1.62 -1.59 -12.07
N GLN A 284 2.94 -1.52 -12.31
CA GLN A 284 3.72 -2.61 -12.90
C GLN A 284 4.33 -3.54 -11.85
N ALA A 285 4.51 -4.82 -12.21
CA ALA A 285 5.28 -5.75 -11.41
C ALA A 285 6.76 -5.36 -11.35
N TYR A 286 7.41 -5.74 -10.26
CA TYR A 286 8.87 -5.67 -10.18
C TYR A 286 9.47 -6.99 -9.67
N ASP A 287 10.73 -7.17 -10.01
CA ASP A 287 11.60 -8.27 -9.54
C ASP A 287 12.99 -7.70 -9.28
N ILE A 288 13.36 -7.57 -8.01
CA ILE A 288 14.61 -6.97 -7.56
C ILE A 288 15.66 -8.07 -7.39
N ASP A 289 16.84 -7.83 -7.98
CA ASP A 289 18.00 -8.70 -7.78
C ASP A 289 18.40 -8.75 -6.30
N PRO A 290 18.44 -9.95 -5.69
CA PRO A 290 18.91 -10.13 -4.30
C PRO A 290 20.33 -9.61 -4.04
N GLU A 291 21.17 -9.47 -5.08
CA GLU A 291 22.53 -8.95 -4.99
C GLU A 291 22.62 -7.45 -5.31
N SER A 292 21.48 -6.75 -5.44
CA SER A 292 21.46 -5.32 -5.70
C SER A 292 21.98 -4.49 -4.53
N GLU A 293 22.53 -3.30 -4.83
CA GLU A 293 23.05 -2.35 -3.84
C GLU A 293 22.06 -2.07 -2.71
N THR A 294 20.79 -1.86 -3.04
CA THR A 294 19.75 -1.57 -2.03
C THR A 294 19.57 -2.76 -1.08
N VAL A 295 19.53 -4.00 -1.59
CA VAL A 295 19.41 -5.19 -0.75
C VAL A 295 20.65 -5.34 0.15
N GLU A 296 21.86 -5.12 -0.37
CA GLU A 296 23.07 -5.17 0.45
C GLU A 296 23.05 -4.15 1.60
N ILE A 297 22.59 -2.92 1.36
CA ILE A 297 22.46 -1.89 2.39
C ILE A 297 21.50 -2.35 3.48
N ILE A 298 20.33 -2.88 3.10
CA ILE A 298 19.30 -3.36 4.05
C ILE A 298 19.85 -4.55 4.86
N VAL A 299 20.48 -5.51 4.19
CA VAL A 299 21.06 -6.70 4.84
C VAL A 299 22.15 -6.34 5.85
N ARG A 300 23.01 -5.35 5.56
CA ARG A 300 23.99 -4.84 6.52
C ARG A 300 23.32 -4.23 7.75
N ALA A 301 22.29 -3.37 7.54
CA ALA A 301 21.57 -2.77 8.64
C ALA A 301 20.86 -3.81 9.53
N LEU A 302 20.32 -4.88 8.95
CA LEU A 302 19.74 -6.01 9.68
C LEU A 302 20.82 -6.79 10.46
N ALA A 303 21.97 -7.06 9.85
CA ALA A 303 23.09 -7.77 10.52
C ALA A 303 23.60 -6.99 11.73
N ASP A 304 23.65 -5.65 11.66
CA ASP A 304 24.06 -4.77 12.77
C ASP A 304 23.13 -4.86 13.99
N ILE A 305 21.88 -5.29 13.79
CA ILE A 305 20.91 -5.52 14.87
C ILE A 305 20.69 -7.03 15.14
N GLY A 306 21.50 -7.92 14.54
CA GLY A 306 21.47 -9.35 14.78
C GLY A 306 20.32 -10.09 14.10
N LEU A 307 19.78 -9.57 13.01
CA LEU A 307 18.69 -10.17 12.23
C LEU A 307 19.21 -10.74 10.91
N GLU A 308 18.72 -11.93 10.55
CA GLU A 308 18.93 -12.53 9.24
C GLU A 308 17.81 -12.11 8.28
N PRO A 309 18.10 -11.78 7.01
CA PRO A 309 17.10 -11.37 6.03
C PRO A 309 16.20 -12.53 5.63
N ILE A 310 14.92 -12.24 5.40
CA ILE A 310 13.92 -13.16 4.86
C ILE A 310 13.39 -12.57 3.55
N LEU A 311 13.91 -13.09 2.42
CA LEU A 311 13.50 -12.63 1.10
C LEU A 311 12.13 -13.21 0.72
N LYS A 312 11.22 -12.38 0.26
CA LYS A 312 9.82 -12.75 -0.04
C LYS A 312 9.34 -12.12 -1.34
N SER A 313 8.27 -12.73 -1.87
CA SER A 313 7.37 -12.12 -2.83
C SER A 313 6.05 -11.77 -2.14
N THR A 314 5.31 -10.80 -2.68
CA THR A 314 3.98 -10.42 -2.21
C THR A 314 2.92 -10.59 -3.31
N GLY A 315 1.66 -10.61 -2.92
CA GLY A 315 0.50 -10.49 -3.82
C GLY A 315 -0.11 -9.09 -3.83
N GLY A 316 0.37 -8.18 -2.94
CA GLY A 316 -0.01 -6.77 -2.88
C GLY A 316 0.95 -5.88 -3.67
N GLY A 317 0.50 -4.68 -4.03
CA GLY A 317 1.34 -3.58 -4.48
C GLY A 317 1.65 -2.64 -3.32
N SER A 318 2.56 -1.71 -3.53
CA SER A 318 2.89 -0.60 -2.64
C SER A 318 3.49 0.54 -3.46
N ASP A 319 3.76 1.67 -2.85
CA ASP A 319 4.45 2.79 -3.51
C ASP A 319 5.78 2.40 -4.15
N ALA A 320 6.41 1.32 -3.67
CA ALA A 320 7.61 0.76 -4.28
C ALA A 320 7.43 0.40 -5.77
N ASN A 321 6.22 -0.04 -6.18
CA ASN A 321 5.95 -0.33 -7.59
C ASN A 321 6.16 0.93 -8.44
N VAL A 322 5.66 2.07 -7.98
CA VAL A 322 5.79 3.36 -8.69
C VAL A 322 7.23 3.87 -8.61
N PHE A 323 7.87 3.82 -7.45
CA PHE A 323 9.27 4.23 -7.31
C PHE A 323 10.19 3.46 -8.25
N ILE A 324 10.05 2.13 -8.32
CA ILE A 324 10.85 1.26 -9.18
C ILE A 324 10.59 1.57 -10.66
N GLU A 325 9.34 1.81 -11.06
CA GLU A 325 8.99 2.25 -12.42
C GLU A 325 9.69 3.57 -12.78
N LYS A 326 9.89 4.46 -11.80
CA LYS A 326 10.61 5.74 -11.97
C LYS A 326 12.12 5.61 -11.81
N GLY A 327 12.65 4.40 -11.71
CA GLY A 327 14.09 4.11 -11.62
C GLY A 327 14.69 4.35 -10.23
N ILE A 328 13.87 4.28 -9.19
CA ILE A 328 14.28 4.35 -7.79
C ILE A 328 14.11 2.96 -7.17
N ALA A 329 15.21 2.31 -6.81
CA ALA A 329 15.18 1.00 -6.17
C ALA A 329 14.80 1.15 -4.68
N ALA A 330 13.53 1.43 -4.40
CA ALA A 330 12.97 1.48 -3.05
C ALA A 330 12.26 0.15 -2.73
N ILE A 331 12.72 -0.57 -1.71
CA ILE A 331 12.33 -1.95 -1.43
C ILE A 331 11.43 -2.01 -0.19
N PRO A 332 10.24 -2.63 -0.25
CA PRO A 332 9.39 -2.78 0.92
C PRO A 332 9.96 -3.76 1.95
N VAL A 333 9.81 -3.39 3.23
CA VAL A 333 10.17 -4.24 4.36
C VAL A 333 9.04 -4.31 5.37
N GLY A 334 9.03 -5.37 6.18
CA GLY A 334 8.03 -5.52 7.23
C GLY A 334 8.10 -4.42 8.29
N ILE A 335 6.95 -4.06 8.84
CA ILE A 335 6.78 -2.98 9.84
C ILE A 335 6.31 -3.50 11.20
N GLY A 336 6.28 -4.83 11.40
CA GLY A 336 5.81 -5.45 12.64
C GLY A 336 4.29 -5.50 12.77
N VAL A 337 3.55 -5.24 11.70
CA VAL A 337 2.08 -5.26 11.65
C VAL A 337 1.60 -6.51 10.91
N ARG A 338 0.43 -7.01 11.28
CA ARG A 338 -0.24 -8.19 10.71
C ARG A 338 -1.72 -7.94 10.51
N ASP A 339 -2.31 -8.77 9.64
CA ASP A 339 -3.76 -8.77 9.36
C ASP A 339 -4.26 -7.40 8.83
N PHE A 340 -3.46 -6.80 7.92
CA PHE A 340 -3.76 -5.53 7.26
C PHE A 340 -5.20 -5.47 6.75
N HIS A 341 -5.82 -4.27 6.78
CA HIS A 341 -7.16 -3.99 6.27
C HIS A 341 -8.29 -4.76 6.99
N THR A 342 -8.04 -5.24 8.21
CA THR A 342 -9.06 -5.93 9.02
C THR A 342 -9.17 -5.33 10.43
N THR A 343 -10.29 -5.57 11.11
CA THR A 343 -10.45 -5.20 12.53
C THR A 343 -9.62 -6.10 13.47
N TRP A 344 -8.91 -7.09 12.95
CA TRP A 344 -7.96 -7.96 13.66
C TRP A 344 -6.51 -7.48 13.54
N GLU A 345 -6.31 -6.35 12.86
CA GLU A 345 -4.99 -5.78 12.65
C GLU A 345 -4.25 -5.57 13.97
N THR A 346 -2.98 -5.98 14.02
CA THR A 346 -2.14 -5.93 15.22
C THR A 346 -0.73 -5.45 14.88
N ALA A 347 -0.11 -4.68 15.79
CA ALA A 347 1.29 -4.32 15.71
C ALA A 347 2.05 -4.96 16.89
N VAL A 348 3.11 -5.69 16.58
CA VAL A 348 4.00 -6.33 17.56
C VAL A 348 5.09 -5.37 17.96
N ILE A 349 5.04 -4.83 19.18
CA ILE A 349 5.93 -3.76 19.67
C ILE A 349 7.41 -4.11 19.48
N SER A 350 7.81 -5.35 19.78
CA SER A 350 9.21 -5.77 19.64
C SER A 350 9.68 -5.76 18.18
N GLU A 351 8.81 -6.03 17.21
CA GLU A 351 9.15 -6.00 15.79
C GLU A 351 9.17 -4.56 15.25
N VAL A 352 8.19 -3.72 15.65
CA VAL A 352 8.21 -2.29 15.32
C VAL A 352 9.49 -1.65 15.87
N MET A 353 9.93 -2.05 17.08
CA MET A 353 11.19 -1.60 17.70
C MET A 353 12.42 -2.04 16.88
N LEU A 354 12.45 -3.28 16.39
CA LEU A 354 13.51 -3.75 15.50
C LEU A 354 13.52 -2.97 14.17
N GLY A 355 12.36 -2.58 13.66
CA GLY A 355 12.24 -1.69 12.50
C GLY A 355 12.89 -0.33 12.75
N ALA A 356 12.62 0.30 13.90
CA ALA A 356 13.23 1.57 14.28
C ALA A 356 14.76 1.46 14.47
N GLN A 357 15.25 0.36 15.04
CA GLN A 357 16.68 0.09 15.13
C GLN A 357 17.33 -0.09 13.75
N MET A 358 16.67 -0.80 12.84
CA MET A 358 17.15 -0.93 11.46
C MET A 358 17.20 0.42 10.76
N CYS A 359 16.15 1.23 10.90
CA CYS A 359 16.10 2.59 10.35
C CYS A 359 17.24 3.46 10.92
N GLU A 360 17.47 3.42 12.23
CA GLU A 360 18.61 4.10 12.88
C GLU A 360 19.95 3.71 12.24
N ARG A 361 20.19 2.40 11.96
CA ARG A 361 21.40 1.93 11.29
C ARG A 361 21.52 2.45 9.87
N LEU A 362 20.44 2.50 9.13
CA LEU A 362 20.40 3.05 7.77
C LEU A 362 20.77 4.53 7.74
N VAL A 363 20.38 5.29 8.76
CA VAL A 363 20.70 6.72 8.88
C VAL A 363 22.15 6.94 9.29
N VAL A 364 22.66 6.20 10.27
CA VAL A 364 24.03 6.40 10.83
C VAL A 364 25.11 5.82 9.92
N SER A 365 24.84 4.81 9.10
CA SER A 365 25.84 4.18 8.23
C SER A 365 26.10 5.01 6.98
N PRO A 366 27.33 5.50 6.74
CA PRO A 366 27.67 6.25 5.52
C PRO A 366 27.71 5.36 4.28
#